data_5d95704ab7f1e6605ffcc9a493207bd7
#
_entry.id   5d95704ab7f1e6605ffcc9a493207bd7
#
_cell.length_a   1.000
_cell.length_b   1.000
_cell.length_c   1.000
_cell.angle_alpha   90.00
_cell.angle_beta   90.00
_cell.angle_gamma   90.00
#
_symmetry.space_group_name_H-M   'P 1'
#
loop_
_entity.id
_entity.type
_entity.pdbx_description
1 polymer ?
#
loop_
_entity_poly.entity_id
_entity_poly.type
_entity_poly.pdbx_seq_one_letter_code
_entity_poly.pdbx_strand_id
1 'polypeptide(L)'
;LQFIWRQPTDEFIFNKTKSKIHMKKLVVVALGGNALLRGDQKGTIDEQELNAFETSEKLVVLIRENDYNMVITHGNGPQVGNLLLNNAAGNKLYGLPEMPLDICVAYSQGFIGYVIEQQLRNVLLQQDLDRDILTIITQVVVNKDDPAFSNPTKPIGPYYTKEEADKITADNGSVFAEDPRGRGWRKVVASPKPLVINNKKSIEKIAREGAIVVAVGGGGIPVFYKKENLLEGIDAVIDKDLASSLLAVQINADRLFILTDIPKVCINYNTPQEKAIDRMTLAEAKRYLAEGHFAEGSMAPKIRAAIYFVEHSGKDAIITQTTKLGIDGGGTRVVMI
;
A
#
# COMPACT_ATOMS: atom_id res chain seq x y z
N LEU A 1 23.06 42.35 10.32
CA LEU A 1 23.05 41.46 9.16
C LEU A 1 21.79 41.77 8.35
N GLN A 2 21.92 42.61 7.29
CA GLN A 2 20.82 42.91 6.36
C GLN A 2 20.73 41.81 5.33
N PHE A 3 19.58 41.10 5.29
CA PHE A 3 19.23 40.20 4.19
C PHE A 3 18.70 41.02 3.01
N ILE A 4 19.48 41.07 1.94
CA ILE A 4 19.07 41.71 0.67
C ILE A 4 18.32 40.66 -0.15
N TRP A 5 17.01 40.82 -0.28
CA TRP A 5 16.18 40.06 -1.22
C TRP A 5 16.50 40.56 -2.65
N ARG A 6 17.15 39.72 -3.48
CA ARG A 6 17.21 39.94 -4.92
C ARG A 6 15.88 39.55 -5.53
N GLN A 7 15.25 40.49 -6.18
CA GLN A 7 14.11 40.23 -7.06
C GLN A 7 14.59 39.49 -8.32
N PRO A 8 13.85 38.45 -8.79
CA PRO A 8 14.14 37.81 -10.07
C PRO A 8 13.71 38.72 -11.20
N THR A 9 14.64 39.04 -12.10
CA THR A 9 14.35 39.76 -13.35
C THR A 9 13.63 38.82 -14.32
N ASP A 10 12.43 39.24 -14.77
CA ASP A 10 11.65 38.61 -15.82
C ASP A 10 12.37 38.66 -17.17
N GLU A 11 13.02 37.59 -17.57
CA GLU A 11 13.29 37.27 -18.98
C GLU A 11 13.37 35.77 -19.16
N PHE A 12 12.20 35.08 -19.12
CA PHE A 12 12.08 33.72 -19.67
C PHE A 12 11.55 33.80 -21.11
N ILE A 13 12.48 33.83 -22.04
CA ILE A 13 12.20 33.63 -23.47
C ILE A 13 11.74 32.18 -23.65
N PHE A 14 10.47 32.00 -23.96
CA PHE A 14 9.88 30.71 -24.35
C PHE A 14 10.44 30.24 -25.71
N ASN A 15 11.57 29.54 -25.71
CA ASN A 15 11.99 28.72 -26.84
C ASN A 15 11.18 27.41 -26.82
N LYS A 16 10.01 27.41 -27.43
CA LYS A 16 9.26 26.18 -27.75
C LYS A 16 9.95 25.42 -28.88
N THR A 17 11.04 24.75 -28.60
CA THR A 17 11.42 23.58 -29.40
C THR A 17 10.42 22.47 -29.05
N LYS A 18 9.59 22.07 -30.03
CA LYS A 18 8.76 20.86 -29.96
C LYS A 18 9.68 19.63 -29.96
N SER A 19 10.34 19.36 -28.84
CA SER A 19 10.83 18.01 -28.56
C SER A 19 9.59 17.13 -28.43
N LYS A 20 9.55 15.98 -29.11
CA LYS A 20 8.57 14.93 -28.82
C LYS A 20 8.65 14.68 -27.32
N ILE A 21 7.64 15.12 -26.57
CA ILE A 21 7.52 14.86 -25.14
C ILE A 21 7.42 13.34 -25.01
N HIS A 22 8.52 12.69 -24.70
CA HIS A 22 8.51 11.27 -24.36
C HIS A 22 7.80 11.19 -23.01
N MET A 23 6.50 10.82 -23.03
CA MET A 23 5.74 10.71 -21.78
C MET A 23 6.38 9.63 -20.93
N LYS A 24 6.86 10.02 -19.73
CA LYS A 24 7.41 9.09 -18.75
C LYS A 24 6.38 8.04 -18.39
N LYS A 25 6.83 6.81 -18.24
CA LYS A 25 5.94 5.71 -17.80
C LYS A 25 5.47 5.97 -16.37
N LEU A 26 4.19 5.74 -16.13
CA LEU A 26 3.60 5.82 -14.80
C LEU A 26 3.59 4.44 -14.15
N VAL A 27 4.15 4.33 -12.95
CA VAL A 27 4.17 3.09 -12.18
C VAL A 27 3.45 3.24 -10.85
N VAL A 28 2.81 2.17 -10.39
CA VAL A 28 2.31 2.06 -9.03
C VAL A 28 3.23 1.12 -8.26
N VAL A 29 3.67 1.54 -7.08
CA VAL A 29 4.53 0.75 -6.19
C VAL A 29 3.79 0.50 -4.88
N ALA A 30 3.37 -0.75 -4.67
CA ALA A 30 2.71 -1.19 -3.45
C ALA A 30 3.75 -1.62 -2.41
N LEU A 31 3.97 -0.80 -1.38
CA LEU A 31 4.94 -1.09 -0.32
C LEU A 31 4.49 -2.27 0.54
N GLY A 32 5.40 -3.21 0.82
CA GLY A 32 5.21 -4.30 1.76
C GLY A 32 5.14 -3.83 3.21
N GLY A 33 4.76 -4.72 4.13
CA GLY A 33 4.68 -4.38 5.57
C GLY A 33 6.03 -3.91 6.14
N ASN A 34 7.11 -4.57 5.73
CA ASN A 34 8.48 -4.29 6.20
C ASN A 34 9.06 -2.96 5.69
N ALA A 35 8.40 -2.29 4.75
CA ALA A 35 8.78 -0.95 4.32
C ALA A 35 8.64 0.10 5.43
N LEU A 36 7.80 -0.18 6.44
CA LEU A 36 7.52 0.72 7.56
C LEU A 36 7.78 0.08 8.91
N LEU A 37 7.56 -1.24 9.04
CA LEU A 37 7.72 -1.95 10.31
C LEU A 37 8.16 -3.40 10.04
N ARG A 38 9.32 -3.78 10.52
CA ARG A 38 9.86 -5.15 10.44
C ARG A 38 9.34 -5.99 11.59
N GLY A 39 9.30 -7.32 11.41
CA GLY A 39 8.62 -8.22 12.32
C GLY A 39 9.24 -8.33 13.73
N ASP A 40 10.48 -7.89 13.91
CA ASP A 40 11.24 -7.90 15.15
C ASP A 40 11.25 -6.52 15.88
N GLN A 41 10.65 -5.50 15.25
CA GLN A 41 10.64 -4.13 15.75
C GLN A 41 9.42 -3.84 16.63
N LYS A 42 9.59 -2.89 17.56
CA LYS A 42 8.52 -2.43 18.46
C LYS A 42 7.54 -1.45 17.76
N GLY A 43 7.93 -0.84 16.65
CA GLY A 43 7.14 0.14 15.91
C GLY A 43 7.26 1.56 16.49
N THR A 44 8.42 1.90 17.08
CA THR A 44 8.72 3.28 17.46
C THR A 44 8.77 4.18 16.24
N ILE A 45 8.63 5.49 16.43
CA ILE A 45 8.70 6.42 15.30
C ILE A 45 10.05 6.37 14.60
N ASP A 46 11.13 6.29 15.38
CA ASP A 46 12.50 6.22 14.86
C ASP A 46 12.71 4.97 13.98
N GLU A 47 12.16 3.81 14.38
CA GLU A 47 12.20 2.59 13.58
C GLU A 47 11.42 2.75 12.27
N GLN A 48 10.23 3.37 12.32
CA GLN A 48 9.40 3.58 11.13
C GLN A 48 10.03 4.60 10.16
N GLU A 49 10.62 5.67 10.67
CA GLU A 49 11.36 6.66 9.88
C GLU A 49 12.59 6.05 9.20
N LEU A 50 13.38 5.27 9.95
CA LEU A 50 14.54 4.57 9.39
C LEU A 50 14.14 3.60 8.27
N ASN A 51 13.11 2.79 8.50
CA ASN A 51 12.62 1.84 7.49
C ASN A 51 12.09 2.57 6.25
N ALA A 52 11.37 3.69 6.43
CA ALA A 52 10.89 4.53 5.34
C ALA A 52 12.05 5.17 4.56
N PHE A 53 13.10 5.62 5.25
CA PHE A 53 14.32 6.16 4.62
C PHE A 53 15.01 5.11 3.75
N GLU A 54 15.32 3.93 4.31
CA GLU A 54 15.96 2.82 3.57
C GLU A 54 15.10 2.34 2.38
N THR A 55 13.78 2.34 2.54
CA THR A 55 12.85 2.04 1.43
C THR A 55 12.91 3.12 0.36
N SER A 56 12.95 4.39 0.75
CA SER A 56 13.03 5.53 -0.16
C SER A 56 14.30 5.51 -1.00
N GLU A 57 15.45 5.14 -0.44
CA GLU A 57 16.70 4.96 -1.19
C GLU A 57 16.55 3.97 -2.35
N LYS A 58 15.75 2.91 -2.15
CA LYS A 58 15.50 1.90 -3.20
C LYS A 58 14.45 2.39 -4.21
N LEU A 59 13.45 3.15 -3.77
CA LEU A 59 12.44 3.75 -4.66
C LEU A 59 13.05 4.76 -5.63
N VAL A 60 14.03 5.55 -5.17
CA VAL A 60 14.69 6.57 -5.99
C VAL A 60 15.42 5.96 -7.20
N VAL A 61 15.85 4.70 -7.13
CA VAL A 61 16.41 3.98 -8.28
C VAL A 61 15.45 3.95 -9.48
N LEU A 62 14.14 3.76 -9.23
CA LEU A 62 13.14 3.79 -10.31
C LEU A 62 13.00 5.15 -10.97
N ILE A 63 13.23 6.23 -10.23
CA ILE A 63 13.18 7.59 -10.73
C ILE A 63 14.43 7.90 -11.53
N ARG A 64 15.61 7.61 -10.96
CA ARG A 64 16.91 7.97 -11.52
C ARG A 64 17.28 7.15 -12.74
N GLU A 65 17.08 5.83 -12.68
CA GLU A 65 17.55 4.91 -13.73
C GLU A 65 16.48 4.62 -14.78
N ASN A 66 15.22 4.62 -14.42
CA ASN A 66 14.10 4.26 -15.30
C ASN A 66 13.23 5.47 -15.69
N ASP A 67 13.49 6.63 -15.14
CA ASP A 67 12.74 7.88 -15.39
C ASP A 67 11.21 7.72 -15.27
N TYR A 68 10.76 6.99 -14.23
CA TYR A 68 9.35 6.76 -14.00
C TYR A 68 8.68 7.92 -13.26
N ASN A 69 7.41 8.18 -13.61
CA ASN A 69 6.46 8.82 -12.74
C ASN A 69 5.89 7.77 -11.78
N MET A 70 5.62 8.12 -10.52
CA MET A 70 5.37 7.14 -9.48
C MET A 70 4.16 7.48 -8.61
N VAL A 71 3.32 6.47 -8.35
CA VAL A 71 2.35 6.48 -7.25
C VAL A 71 2.75 5.39 -6.27
N ILE A 72 2.82 5.74 -4.99
CA ILE A 72 3.19 4.84 -3.89
C ILE A 72 1.92 4.53 -3.10
N THR A 73 1.70 3.26 -2.82
CA THR A 73 0.68 2.80 -1.87
C THR A 73 1.33 2.05 -0.72
N HIS A 74 0.71 2.00 0.43
CA HIS A 74 1.26 1.34 1.62
C HIS A 74 0.19 0.61 2.43
N GLY A 75 0.60 -0.35 3.27
CA GLY A 75 -0.27 -0.96 4.28
C GLY A 75 -0.30 -0.12 5.56
N ASN A 76 -1.21 -0.46 6.48
CA ASN A 76 -1.37 0.21 7.77
C ASN A 76 -1.73 -0.72 8.94
N GLY A 77 -1.70 -2.04 8.74
CA GLY A 77 -2.26 -3.01 9.70
C GLY A 77 -1.80 -2.84 11.15
N PRO A 78 -0.51 -2.72 11.46
CA PRO A 78 -0.04 -2.44 12.82
C PRO A 78 -0.51 -1.07 13.34
N GLN A 79 -0.38 -0.04 12.52
CA GLN A 79 -0.66 1.34 12.91
C GLN A 79 -2.14 1.58 13.19
N VAL A 80 -3.04 1.09 12.34
CA VAL A 80 -4.49 1.23 12.56
C VAL A 80 -4.95 0.48 13.80
N GLY A 81 -4.34 -0.68 14.08
CA GLY A 81 -4.62 -1.42 15.31
C GLY A 81 -4.18 -0.68 16.56
N ASN A 82 -3.00 -0.06 16.55
CA ASN A 82 -2.52 0.76 17.65
C ASN A 82 -3.41 2.00 17.87
N LEU A 83 -3.89 2.62 16.79
CA LEU A 83 -4.85 3.74 16.88
C LEU A 83 -6.15 3.31 17.56
N LEU A 84 -6.70 2.14 17.22
CA LEU A 84 -7.89 1.61 17.91
C LEU A 84 -7.64 1.37 19.38
N LEU A 85 -6.47 0.82 19.77
CA LEU A 85 -6.13 0.63 21.17
C LEU A 85 -5.98 1.95 21.94
N ASN A 86 -5.34 2.95 21.31
CA ASN A 86 -5.23 4.29 21.88
C ASN A 86 -6.60 4.92 22.12
N ASN A 87 -7.54 4.77 21.16
CA ASN A 87 -8.90 5.25 21.30
C ASN A 87 -9.64 4.53 22.44
N ALA A 88 -9.58 3.21 22.50
CA ALA A 88 -10.21 2.43 23.56
C ALA A 88 -9.64 2.79 24.96
N ALA A 89 -8.31 2.97 25.06
CA ALA A 89 -7.68 3.43 26.30
C ALA A 89 -8.12 4.86 26.68
N GLY A 90 -8.15 5.77 25.70
CA GLY A 90 -8.61 7.14 25.88
C GLY A 90 -10.07 7.21 26.34
N ASN A 91 -10.94 6.41 25.77
CA ASN A 91 -12.33 6.29 26.22
C ASN A 91 -12.41 5.77 27.66
N LYS A 92 -11.74 4.65 27.95
CA LYS A 92 -11.78 4.02 29.27
C LYS A 92 -11.22 4.89 30.38
N LEU A 93 -10.13 5.63 30.13
CA LEU A 93 -9.42 6.40 31.16
C LEU A 93 -9.92 7.83 31.28
N TYR A 94 -10.38 8.45 30.20
CA TYR A 94 -10.70 9.87 30.14
C TYR A 94 -12.10 10.18 29.58
N GLY A 95 -12.90 9.17 29.23
CA GLY A 95 -14.24 9.37 28.64
C GLY A 95 -14.20 10.01 27.24
N LEU A 96 -13.09 9.94 26.53
CA LEU A 96 -12.99 10.47 25.17
C LEU A 96 -13.88 9.67 24.20
N PRO A 97 -14.51 10.30 23.19
CA PRO A 97 -15.24 9.57 22.17
C PRO A 97 -14.33 8.61 21.41
N GLU A 98 -14.77 7.37 21.21
CA GLU A 98 -14.05 6.43 20.35
C GLU A 98 -14.19 6.81 18.88
N MET A 99 -13.11 6.66 18.14
CA MET A 99 -13.10 6.87 16.68
C MET A 99 -13.40 5.55 15.98
N PRO A 100 -14.34 5.54 15.01
CA PRO A 100 -14.63 4.35 14.22
C PRO A 100 -13.43 3.95 13.34
N LEU A 101 -13.44 2.72 12.85
CA LEU A 101 -12.29 2.13 12.16
C LEU A 101 -11.91 2.87 10.87
N ASP A 102 -12.88 3.36 10.11
CA ASP A 102 -12.64 4.15 8.90
C ASP A 102 -11.89 5.46 9.20
N ILE A 103 -12.23 6.12 10.30
CA ILE A 103 -11.52 7.31 10.79
C ILE A 103 -10.09 6.94 11.23
N CYS A 104 -9.90 5.81 11.93
CA CYS A 104 -8.55 5.32 12.26
C CYS A 104 -7.72 5.01 10.99
N VAL A 105 -8.35 4.51 9.92
CA VAL A 105 -7.70 4.34 8.62
C VAL A 105 -7.27 5.69 8.05
N ALA A 106 -8.13 6.72 8.12
CA ALA A 106 -7.80 8.07 7.67
C ALA A 106 -6.62 8.68 8.45
N TYR A 107 -6.60 8.57 9.78
CA TYR A 107 -5.45 8.96 10.60
C TYR A 107 -4.16 8.25 10.18
N SER A 108 -4.25 6.93 9.90
CA SER A 108 -3.09 6.16 9.48
C SER A 108 -2.55 6.62 8.13
N GLN A 109 -3.40 7.07 7.21
CA GLN A 109 -2.96 7.63 5.92
C GLN A 109 -2.16 8.92 6.11
N GLY A 110 -2.63 9.83 6.96
CA GLY A 110 -1.92 11.07 7.27
C GLY A 110 -0.58 10.80 7.93
N PHE A 111 -0.56 9.95 8.97
CA PHE A 111 0.65 9.61 9.70
C PHE A 111 1.70 8.91 8.81
N ILE A 112 1.33 7.80 8.17
CA ILE A 112 2.26 7.03 7.35
C ILE A 112 2.67 7.81 6.10
N GLY A 113 1.71 8.51 5.48
CA GLY A 113 1.98 9.37 4.33
C GLY A 113 3.00 10.44 4.66
N TYR A 114 2.87 11.11 5.80
CA TYR A 114 3.85 12.09 6.28
C TYR A 114 5.24 11.48 6.43
N VAL A 115 5.35 10.32 7.09
CA VAL A 115 6.66 9.66 7.28
C VAL A 115 7.30 9.29 5.94
N ILE A 116 6.53 8.70 5.00
CA ILE A 116 7.05 8.36 3.66
C ILE A 116 7.46 9.62 2.91
N GLU A 117 6.62 10.65 2.90
CA GLU A 117 6.89 11.91 2.21
C GLU A 117 8.16 12.58 2.73
N GLN A 118 8.31 12.68 4.06
CA GLN A 118 9.48 13.28 4.70
C GLN A 118 10.76 12.52 4.36
N GLN A 119 10.75 11.18 4.52
CA GLN A 119 11.96 10.40 4.30
C GLN A 119 12.34 10.30 2.82
N LEU A 120 11.36 10.20 1.94
CA LEU A 120 11.61 10.23 0.50
C LEU A 120 12.15 11.60 0.06
N ARG A 121 11.64 12.71 0.61
CA ARG A 121 12.16 14.05 0.37
C ARG A 121 13.62 14.17 0.82
N ASN A 122 13.97 13.64 2.00
CA ASN A 122 15.35 13.61 2.47
C ASN A 122 16.29 12.89 1.48
N VAL A 123 15.87 11.73 0.95
CA VAL A 123 16.67 10.97 -0.04
C VAL A 123 16.78 11.72 -1.36
N LEU A 124 15.70 12.35 -1.85
CA LEU A 124 15.73 13.14 -3.07
C LEU A 124 16.70 14.32 -2.95
N LEU A 125 16.66 15.04 -1.82
CA LEU A 125 17.59 16.16 -1.54
C LEU A 125 19.05 15.70 -1.49
N GLN A 126 19.34 14.53 -0.88
CA GLN A 126 20.69 13.98 -0.84
C GLN A 126 21.22 13.56 -2.23
N GLN A 127 20.34 13.33 -3.19
CA GLN A 127 20.67 12.92 -4.55
C GLN A 127 20.49 14.02 -5.61
N ASP A 128 20.28 15.25 -5.18
CA ASP A 128 20.04 16.43 -6.05
C ASP A 128 18.89 16.19 -7.06
N LEU A 129 17.84 15.51 -6.61
CA LEU A 129 16.64 15.25 -7.40
C LEU A 129 15.51 16.16 -6.96
N ASP A 130 15.03 16.99 -7.88
CA ASP A 130 13.90 17.89 -7.65
C ASP A 130 12.59 17.25 -8.11
N ARG A 131 11.80 16.77 -7.16
CA ARG A 131 10.48 16.20 -7.37
C ARG A 131 9.56 16.57 -6.21
N ASP A 132 8.39 17.07 -6.51
CA ASP A 132 7.33 17.21 -5.51
C ASP A 132 6.85 15.85 -5.02
N ILE A 133 6.52 15.79 -3.74
CA ILE A 133 5.91 14.61 -3.12
C ILE A 133 4.63 15.06 -2.43
N LEU A 134 3.55 14.34 -2.64
CA LEU A 134 2.22 14.67 -2.14
C LEU A 134 1.54 13.44 -1.57
N THR A 135 1.03 13.57 -0.35
CA THR A 135 0.17 12.56 0.26
C THR A 135 -1.30 12.92 0.06
N ILE A 136 -2.07 12.04 -0.56
CA ILE A 136 -3.49 12.23 -0.83
C ILE A 136 -4.31 11.27 0.03
N ILE A 137 -5.09 11.82 0.95
CA ILE A 137 -6.09 11.05 1.71
C ILE A 137 -7.11 10.50 0.72
N THR A 138 -7.24 9.18 0.68
CA THR A 138 -7.96 8.49 -0.39
C THR A 138 -9.07 7.61 0.16
N GLN A 139 -10.30 7.88 -0.27
CA GLN A 139 -11.45 7.01 -0.03
C GLN A 139 -11.55 5.94 -1.12
N VAL A 140 -12.00 4.76 -0.73
CA VAL A 140 -12.22 3.63 -1.64
C VAL A 140 -13.63 3.08 -1.43
N VAL A 141 -14.40 3.09 -2.52
CA VAL A 141 -15.78 2.60 -2.50
C VAL A 141 -15.78 1.08 -2.42
N VAL A 142 -16.59 0.54 -1.52
CA VAL A 142 -16.85 -0.89 -1.34
C VAL A 142 -18.35 -1.19 -1.41
N ASN A 143 -18.70 -2.45 -1.58
CA ASN A 143 -20.09 -2.88 -1.42
C ASN A 143 -20.38 -3.13 0.07
N LYS A 144 -21.38 -2.46 0.65
CA LYS A 144 -21.81 -2.67 2.04
C LYS A 144 -22.32 -4.10 2.31
N ASP A 145 -22.76 -4.79 1.28
CA ASP A 145 -23.29 -6.15 1.34
C ASP A 145 -22.21 -7.20 0.96
N ASP A 146 -20.92 -6.82 0.97
CA ASP A 146 -19.82 -7.75 0.70
C ASP A 146 -19.79 -8.86 1.77
N PRO A 147 -19.64 -10.15 1.38
CA PRO A 147 -19.57 -11.28 2.31
C PRO A 147 -18.49 -11.14 3.39
N ALA A 148 -17.45 -10.33 3.16
CA ALA A 148 -16.40 -10.08 4.14
C ALA A 148 -16.93 -9.45 5.45
N PHE A 149 -18.06 -8.75 5.42
CA PHE A 149 -18.67 -8.19 6.64
C PHE A 149 -19.26 -9.27 7.55
N SER A 150 -19.73 -10.37 6.98
CA SER A 150 -20.22 -11.53 7.74
C SER A 150 -19.11 -12.52 8.12
N ASN A 151 -17.95 -12.43 7.47
CA ASN A 151 -16.80 -13.31 7.73
C ASN A 151 -15.49 -12.49 7.76
N PRO A 152 -15.22 -11.77 8.87
CA PRO A 152 -14.03 -10.95 9.02
C PRO A 152 -12.76 -11.81 9.07
N THR A 153 -11.77 -11.48 8.23
CA THR A 153 -10.51 -12.25 8.09
C THR A 153 -9.25 -11.40 8.11
N LYS A 154 -9.37 -10.06 8.04
CA LYS A 154 -8.20 -9.17 7.96
C LYS A 154 -7.61 -8.91 9.33
N PRO A 155 -6.39 -9.42 9.65
CA PRO A 155 -5.80 -9.20 10.96
C PRO A 155 -5.26 -7.79 11.10
N ILE A 156 -5.58 -7.14 12.23
CA ILE A 156 -5.10 -5.81 12.61
C ILE A 156 -4.57 -5.81 14.05
N GLY A 157 -3.84 -4.78 14.42
CA GLY A 157 -3.34 -4.57 15.79
C GLY A 157 -2.24 -5.55 16.21
N PRO A 158 -1.93 -5.61 17.51
CA PRO A 158 -0.91 -6.47 18.09
C PRO A 158 -1.36 -7.94 18.17
N TYR A 159 -0.45 -8.77 18.67
CA TYR A 159 -0.74 -10.14 19.02
C TYR A 159 -1.20 -10.24 20.49
N TYR A 160 -2.13 -11.16 20.73
CA TYR A 160 -2.71 -11.46 22.04
C TYR A 160 -2.52 -12.94 22.35
N THR A 161 -2.55 -13.28 23.65
CA THR A 161 -2.75 -14.67 24.06
C THR A 161 -4.19 -15.09 23.77
N LYS A 162 -4.47 -16.39 23.81
CA LYS A 162 -5.84 -16.92 23.65
C LYS A 162 -6.78 -16.34 24.72
N GLU A 163 -6.32 -16.31 25.96
CA GLU A 163 -7.07 -15.84 27.13
C GLU A 163 -7.41 -14.35 27.01
N GLU A 164 -6.46 -13.52 26.55
CA GLU A 164 -6.68 -12.09 26.31
C GLU A 164 -7.70 -11.88 25.19
N ALA A 165 -7.57 -12.62 24.08
CA ALA A 165 -8.50 -12.54 22.94
C ALA A 165 -9.93 -12.93 23.37
N ASP A 166 -10.09 -14.04 24.12
CA ASP A 166 -11.41 -14.49 24.61
C ASP A 166 -12.04 -13.48 25.55
N LYS A 167 -11.26 -12.86 26.44
CA LYS A 167 -11.73 -11.79 27.33
C LYS A 167 -12.23 -10.57 26.54
N ILE A 168 -11.47 -10.09 25.55
CA ILE A 168 -11.86 -8.93 24.74
C ILE A 168 -13.11 -9.29 23.91
N THR A 169 -13.21 -10.51 23.40
CA THR A 169 -14.41 -10.99 22.69
C THR A 169 -15.64 -10.94 23.59
N ALA A 170 -15.51 -11.40 24.83
CA ALA A 170 -16.61 -11.35 25.81
C ALA A 170 -17.01 -9.93 26.18
N ASP A 171 -16.04 -9.01 26.27
CA ASP A 171 -16.26 -7.62 26.69
C ASP A 171 -16.95 -6.77 25.61
N ASN A 172 -16.61 -6.96 24.32
CA ASN A 172 -17.04 -6.05 23.25
C ASN A 172 -17.40 -6.69 21.91
N GLY A 173 -17.45 -8.03 21.85
CA GLY A 173 -17.82 -8.78 20.63
C GLY A 173 -16.76 -8.77 19.51
N SER A 174 -15.52 -8.31 19.79
CA SER A 174 -14.45 -8.35 18.81
C SER A 174 -14.13 -9.79 18.38
N VAL A 175 -13.86 -10.00 17.10
CA VAL A 175 -13.51 -11.31 16.53
C VAL A 175 -11.99 -11.42 16.45
N PHE A 176 -11.46 -12.58 16.83
CA PHE A 176 -10.03 -12.88 16.78
C PHE A 176 -9.77 -14.15 15.95
N ALA A 177 -8.63 -14.20 15.31
CA ALA A 177 -8.11 -15.39 14.62
C ALA A 177 -6.66 -15.66 15.05
N GLU A 178 -6.31 -16.93 15.13
CA GLU A 178 -4.95 -17.38 15.41
C GLU A 178 -4.03 -17.09 14.19
N ASP A 179 -2.84 -16.58 14.46
CA ASP A 179 -1.84 -16.39 13.41
C ASP A 179 -1.30 -17.75 12.94
N PRO A 180 -1.32 -18.06 11.64
CA PRO A 180 -0.86 -19.34 11.11
C PRO A 180 0.62 -19.66 11.41
N ARG A 181 1.41 -18.65 11.80
CA ARG A 181 2.82 -18.80 12.17
C ARG A 181 3.01 -19.00 13.69
N GLY A 182 1.92 -19.18 14.44
CA GLY A 182 1.98 -19.42 15.89
C GLY A 182 2.40 -18.23 16.75
N ARG A 183 2.27 -16.99 16.23
CA ARG A 183 2.66 -15.77 16.96
C ARG A 183 1.62 -15.29 17.97
N GLY A 184 0.47 -15.94 18.05
CA GLY A 184 -0.65 -15.61 18.91
C GLY A 184 -1.93 -15.26 18.13
N TRP A 185 -2.85 -14.57 18.78
CA TRP A 185 -4.17 -14.20 18.26
C TRP A 185 -4.20 -12.73 17.85
N ARG A 186 -4.86 -12.42 16.76
CA ARG A 186 -5.07 -11.04 16.31
C ARG A 186 -6.55 -10.74 16.09
N LYS A 187 -6.95 -9.51 16.43
CA LYS A 187 -8.27 -9.01 16.04
C LYS A 187 -8.39 -9.06 14.52
N VAL A 188 -9.52 -9.58 14.02
CA VAL A 188 -9.83 -9.59 12.59
C VAL A 188 -11.04 -8.71 12.31
N VAL A 189 -10.99 -8.01 11.17
CA VAL A 189 -12.04 -7.11 10.68
C VAL A 189 -12.42 -7.48 9.25
N ALA A 190 -13.55 -6.95 8.78
CA ALA A 190 -13.97 -7.11 7.39
C ALA A 190 -12.92 -6.56 6.43
N SER A 191 -12.73 -7.26 5.30
CA SER A 191 -11.85 -6.80 4.22
C SER A 191 -12.58 -6.92 2.88
N PRO A 192 -13.52 -6.00 2.60
CA PRO A 192 -14.34 -6.03 1.40
C PRO A 192 -13.50 -5.75 0.15
N LYS A 193 -14.01 -6.20 -1.00
CA LYS A 193 -13.39 -5.96 -2.30
C LYS A 193 -13.48 -4.47 -2.67
N PRO A 194 -12.35 -3.81 -3.03
CA PRO A 194 -12.37 -2.43 -3.50
C PRO A 194 -13.03 -2.35 -4.90
N LEU A 195 -13.88 -1.34 -5.12
CA LEU A 195 -14.63 -1.15 -6.36
C LEU A 195 -14.18 0.09 -7.14
N VAL A 196 -14.03 1.23 -6.46
CA VAL A 196 -13.68 2.51 -7.07
C VAL A 196 -12.74 3.29 -6.16
N ILE A 197 -11.65 3.79 -6.71
CA ILE A 197 -10.78 4.74 -6.02
C ILE A 197 -11.30 6.15 -6.28
N ASN A 198 -11.67 6.87 -5.21
CA ASN A 198 -12.00 8.29 -5.31
C ASN A 198 -10.73 9.11 -5.59
N ASN A 199 -10.88 10.25 -6.26
CA ASN A 199 -9.78 11.14 -6.64
C ASN A 199 -8.75 10.54 -7.63
N LYS A 200 -8.99 9.36 -8.21
CA LYS A 200 -8.06 8.70 -9.16
C LYS A 200 -7.61 9.61 -10.31
N LYS A 201 -8.50 10.47 -10.85
CA LYS A 201 -8.15 11.41 -11.92
C LYS A 201 -7.12 12.46 -11.47
N SER A 202 -7.25 12.96 -10.24
CA SER A 202 -6.30 13.90 -9.65
C SER A 202 -4.97 13.21 -9.35
N ILE A 203 -5.00 12.00 -8.79
CA ILE A 203 -3.80 11.17 -8.53
C ILE A 203 -3.04 10.94 -9.85
N GLU A 204 -3.73 10.51 -10.91
CA GLU A 204 -3.13 10.29 -12.22
C GLU A 204 -2.51 11.57 -12.80
N LYS A 205 -3.27 12.67 -12.81
CA LYS A 205 -2.82 13.94 -13.36
C LYS A 205 -1.55 14.43 -12.68
N ILE A 206 -1.57 14.53 -11.36
CA ILE A 206 -0.44 15.02 -10.55
C ILE A 206 0.79 14.13 -10.74
N ALA A 207 0.61 12.80 -10.73
CA ALA A 207 1.71 11.87 -10.95
C ALA A 207 2.30 11.99 -12.37
N ARG A 208 1.46 12.13 -13.41
CA ARG A 208 1.94 12.32 -14.79
C ARG A 208 2.64 13.66 -15.02
N GLU A 209 2.31 14.68 -14.24
CA GLU A 209 2.99 15.98 -14.25
C GLU A 209 4.36 15.92 -13.55
N GLY A 210 4.71 14.81 -12.93
CA GLY A 210 6.05 14.53 -12.40
C GLY A 210 6.16 14.48 -10.88
N ALA A 211 5.11 14.81 -10.13
CA ALA A 211 5.12 14.63 -8.69
C ALA A 211 5.05 13.13 -8.31
N ILE A 212 5.63 12.77 -7.17
CA ILE A 212 5.47 11.46 -6.56
C ILE A 212 4.23 11.53 -5.66
N VAL A 213 3.26 10.63 -5.85
CA VAL A 213 2.01 10.66 -5.11
C VAL A 213 1.94 9.47 -4.15
N VAL A 214 1.78 9.71 -2.86
CA VAL A 214 1.42 8.68 -1.88
C VAL A 214 -0.11 8.67 -1.76
N ALA A 215 -0.75 7.55 -2.09
CA ALA A 215 -2.20 7.44 -2.11
C ALA A 215 -2.68 6.04 -1.73
N VAL A 216 -3.97 5.88 -1.48
CA VAL A 216 -4.60 4.58 -1.15
C VAL A 216 -3.91 3.88 0.03
N GLY A 217 -3.43 4.67 0.99
CA GLY A 217 -2.79 4.14 2.20
C GLY A 217 -3.72 3.22 2.99
N GLY A 218 -3.19 2.07 3.46
CA GLY A 218 -3.97 1.06 4.16
C GLY A 218 -5.02 0.35 3.31
N GLY A 219 -4.97 0.51 1.99
CA GLY A 219 -6.00 0.05 1.06
C GLY A 219 -7.10 1.08 0.78
N GLY A 220 -6.99 2.28 1.38
CA GLY A 220 -7.97 3.37 1.30
C GLY A 220 -9.00 3.36 2.44
N ILE A 221 -9.59 4.53 2.69
CA ILE A 221 -10.68 4.67 3.65
C ILE A 221 -11.93 4.01 3.05
N PRO A 222 -12.48 2.96 3.66
CA PRO A 222 -13.64 2.27 3.12
C PRO A 222 -14.90 3.14 3.24
N VAL A 223 -15.56 3.36 2.10
CA VAL A 223 -16.81 4.10 2.02
C VAL A 223 -17.81 3.36 1.13
N PHE A 224 -19.10 3.57 1.34
CA PHE A 224 -20.16 3.04 0.49
C PHE A 224 -21.20 4.10 0.14
N TYR A 225 -21.96 3.88 -0.92
CA TYR A 225 -23.07 4.75 -1.26
C TYR A 225 -24.33 4.34 -0.52
N LYS A 226 -24.89 5.28 0.29
CA LYS A 226 -26.24 5.21 0.81
C LYS A 226 -27.26 5.51 -0.29
N LYS A 227 -28.56 5.44 0.07
CA LYS A 227 -29.63 6.02 -0.72
C LYS A 227 -29.27 7.48 -1.04
N GLU A 228 -29.69 7.96 -2.22
CA GLU A 228 -29.45 9.34 -2.68
C GLU A 228 -27.98 9.67 -3.02
N ASN A 229 -27.14 8.66 -3.29
CA ASN A 229 -25.73 8.82 -3.64
C ASN A 229 -24.85 9.53 -2.59
N LEU A 230 -25.24 9.50 -1.34
CA LEU A 230 -24.42 10.01 -0.22
C LEU A 230 -23.36 8.97 0.16
N LEU A 231 -22.11 9.42 0.31
CA LEU A 231 -21.02 8.56 0.81
C LEU A 231 -21.05 8.51 2.34
N GLU A 232 -20.81 7.32 2.85
CA GLU A 232 -20.62 7.07 4.29
C GLU A 232 -19.47 6.11 4.52
N GLY A 233 -18.71 6.32 5.62
CA GLY A 233 -17.68 5.40 6.07
C GLY A 233 -18.25 4.07 6.57
N ILE A 234 -17.46 3.01 6.53
CA ILE A 234 -17.83 1.70 7.04
C ILE A 234 -16.64 1.03 7.72
N ASP A 235 -16.88 0.33 8.82
CA ASP A 235 -15.84 -0.34 9.60
C ASP A 235 -15.25 -1.53 8.84
N ALA A 236 -14.12 -1.29 8.18
CA ALA A 236 -13.38 -2.29 7.41
C ALA A 236 -11.91 -1.87 7.22
N VAL A 237 -11.07 -2.82 6.80
CA VAL A 237 -9.71 -2.54 6.30
C VAL A 237 -9.53 -3.27 4.98
N ILE A 238 -9.48 -2.51 3.90
CA ILE A 238 -9.34 -3.04 2.53
C ILE A 238 -7.93 -3.64 2.35
N ASP A 239 -7.83 -4.72 1.58
CA ASP A 239 -6.52 -5.27 1.23
C ASP A 239 -5.73 -4.31 0.33
N LYS A 240 -4.54 -3.91 0.78
CA LYS A 240 -3.71 -2.92 0.07
C LYS A 240 -3.26 -3.39 -1.30
N ASP A 241 -2.96 -4.69 -1.49
CA ASP A 241 -2.47 -5.20 -2.76
C ASP A 241 -3.58 -5.16 -3.81
N LEU A 242 -4.82 -5.52 -3.41
CA LEU A 242 -6.02 -5.39 -4.26
C LEU A 242 -6.34 -3.94 -4.57
N ALA A 243 -6.30 -3.04 -3.59
CA ALA A 243 -6.55 -1.62 -3.81
C ALA A 243 -5.48 -0.97 -4.69
N SER A 244 -4.20 -1.36 -4.54
CA SER A 244 -3.10 -0.90 -5.38
C SER A 244 -3.27 -1.35 -6.83
N SER A 245 -3.69 -2.60 -7.05
CA SER A 245 -3.94 -3.11 -8.40
C SER A 245 -5.13 -2.41 -9.06
N LEU A 246 -6.20 -2.16 -8.30
CA LEU A 246 -7.35 -1.40 -8.77
C LEU A 246 -6.96 0.04 -9.14
N LEU A 247 -6.18 0.71 -8.29
CA LEU A 247 -5.65 2.04 -8.59
C LEU A 247 -4.84 2.00 -9.88
N ALA A 248 -3.89 1.07 -9.99
CA ALA A 248 -3.02 0.94 -11.17
C ALA A 248 -3.81 0.77 -12.47
N VAL A 249 -4.89 -0.03 -12.46
CA VAL A 249 -5.81 -0.14 -13.60
C VAL A 249 -6.54 1.18 -13.85
N GLN A 250 -7.12 1.80 -12.81
CA GLN A 250 -7.96 2.98 -12.95
C GLN A 250 -7.20 4.26 -13.36
N ILE A 251 -5.89 4.33 -13.11
CA ILE A 251 -5.00 5.44 -13.57
C ILE A 251 -4.18 5.04 -14.79
N ASN A 252 -4.50 3.92 -15.42
CA ASN A 252 -3.80 3.41 -16.60
C ASN A 252 -2.26 3.36 -16.41
N ALA A 253 -1.80 2.89 -15.26
CA ALA A 253 -0.37 2.73 -14.97
C ALA A 253 0.28 1.77 -15.96
N ASP A 254 1.56 2.01 -16.29
CA ASP A 254 2.32 1.19 -17.24
C ASP A 254 2.88 -0.09 -16.59
N ARG A 255 2.99 -0.09 -15.24
CA ARG A 255 3.48 -1.24 -14.49
C ARG A 255 2.99 -1.17 -13.04
N LEU A 256 2.79 -2.34 -12.45
CA LEU A 256 2.54 -2.49 -11.00
C LEU A 256 3.71 -3.23 -10.37
N PHE A 257 4.35 -2.61 -9.36
CA PHE A 257 5.30 -3.27 -8.49
C PHE A 257 4.63 -3.61 -7.16
N ILE A 258 4.72 -4.86 -6.74
CA ILE A 258 4.23 -5.33 -5.43
C ILE A 258 5.45 -5.75 -4.61
N LEU A 259 5.78 -4.96 -3.58
CA LEU A 259 6.95 -5.24 -2.76
C LEU A 259 6.62 -6.23 -1.64
N THR A 260 7.54 -7.16 -1.41
CA THR A 260 7.42 -8.24 -0.43
C THR A 260 8.80 -8.53 0.20
N ASP A 261 8.86 -9.51 1.09
CA ASP A 261 10.07 -9.85 1.85
C ASP A 261 10.99 -10.83 1.11
N ILE A 262 10.50 -11.44 0.04
CA ILE A 262 11.25 -12.42 -0.74
C ILE A 262 11.56 -11.88 -2.15
N PRO A 263 12.72 -12.24 -2.74
CA PRO A 263 13.12 -11.72 -4.04
C PRO A 263 12.23 -12.22 -5.18
N LYS A 264 11.73 -13.45 -5.10
CA LYS A 264 10.89 -14.08 -6.13
C LYS A 264 9.79 -14.90 -5.51
N VAL A 265 8.67 -15.02 -6.21
CA VAL A 265 7.58 -15.93 -5.86
C VAL A 265 8.06 -17.37 -6.05
N CYS A 266 7.76 -18.24 -5.10
CA CYS A 266 8.06 -19.67 -5.17
C CYS A 266 6.76 -20.49 -5.22
N ILE A 267 6.77 -21.58 -6.00
CA ILE A 267 5.82 -22.68 -5.86
C ILE A 267 6.43 -23.75 -4.97
N ASN A 268 5.59 -24.56 -4.32
CA ASN A 268 6.00 -25.59 -3.35
C ASN A 268 6.90 -25.01 -2.23
N TYR A 269 6.58 -23.83 -1.77
CA TYR A 269 7.36 -23.11 -0.75
C TYR A 269 7.56 -23.93 0.52
N ASN A 270 8.78 -23.90 1.08
CA ASN A 270 9.21 -24.72 2.23
C ASN A 270 9.15 -26.24 2.02
N THR A 271 9.23 -26.72 0.79
CA THR A 271 9.35 -28.16 0.48
C THR A 271 10.65 -28.44 -0.29
N PRO A 272 11.09 -29.71 -0.37
CA PRO A 272 12.25 -30.06 -1.20
C PRO A 272 12.07 -29.76 -2.71
N GLN A 273 10.84 -29.51 -3.15
CA GLN A 273 10.47 -29.18 -4.52
C GLN A 273 10.25 -27.66 -4.69
N GLU A 274 10.71 -26.83 -3.77
CA GLU A 274 10.61 -25.37 -3.89
C GLU A 274 11.28 -24.90 -5.17
N LYS A 275 10.54 -24.07 -5.92
CA LYS A 275 11.04 -23.51 -7.17
C LYS A 275 10.68 -22.01 -7.24
N ALA A 276 11.70 -21.17 -7.32
CA ALA A 276 11.54 -19.75 -7.61
C ALA A 276 11.13 -19.53 -9.08
N ILE A 277 10.26 -18.56 -9.31
CA ILE A 277 9.70 -18.25 -10.62
C ILE A 277 10.17 -16.87 -11.06
N ASP A 278 10.83 -16.80 -12.23
CA ASP A 278 11.25 -15.53 -12.84
C ASP A 278 10.09 -14.86 -13.58
N ARG A 279 9.32 -15.64 -14.31
CA ARG A 279 8.21 -15.19 -15.15
C ARG A 279 7.09 -16.22 -15.11
N MET A 280 5.87 -15.76 -14.99
CA MET A 280 4.67 -16.58 -15.16
C MET A 280 3.64 -15.84 -16.00
N THR A 281 2.93 -16.58 -16.83
CA THR A 281 1.78 -16.09 -17.60
C THR A 281 0.58 -15.91 -16.67
N LEU A 282 -0.40 -15.14 -17.12
CA LEU A 282 -1.68 -14.99 -16.42
C LEU A 282 -2.36 -16.35 -16.18
N ALA A 283 -2.30 -17.25 -17.15
CA ALA A 283 -2.86 -18.60 -17.04
C ALA A 283 -2.14 -19.43 -15.95
N GLU A 284 -0.81 -19.39 -15.92
CA GLU A 284 0.00 -20.08 -14.90
C GLU A 284 -0.26 -19.51 -13.50
N ALA A 285 -0.33 -18.16 -13.37
CA ALA A 285 -0.61 -17.51 -12.10
C ALA A 285 -1.98 -17.93 -11.53
N LYS A 286 -3.01 -17.98 -12.38
CA LYS A 286 -4.36 -18.47 -12.01
C LYS A 286 -4.34 -19.95 -11.62
N ARG A 287 -3.64 -20.78 -12.38
CA ARG A 287 -3.50 -22.22 -12.08
C ARG A 287 -2.80 -22.44 -10.75
N TYR A 288 -1.62 -21.88 -10.52
CA TYR A 288 -0.88 -22.04 -9.27
C TYR A 288 -1.65 -21.51 -8.05
N LEU A 289 -2.43 -20.43 -8.23
CA LEU A 289 -3.31 -19.92 -7.18
C LEU A 289 -4.41 -20.93 -6.85
N ALA A 290 -5.06 -21.54 -7.85
CA ALA A 290 -6.10 -22.54 -7.68
C ALA A 290 -5.57 -23.86 -7.08
N GLU A 291 -4.33 -24.23 -7.40
CA GLU A 291 -3.61 -25.39 -6.84
C GLU A 291 -3.14 -25.17 -5.40
N GLY A 292 -3.29 -23.95 -4.84
CA GLY A 292 -2.96 -23.65 -3.44
C GLY A 292 -1.47 -23.47 -3.17
N HIS A 293 -0.65 -23.17 -4.17
CA HIS A 293 0.78 -22.95 -3.99
C HIS A 293 1.14 -21.70 -3.16
N PHE A 294 0.19 -20.78 -2.95
CA PHE A 294 0.43 -19.50 -2.31
C PHE A 294 -0.34 -19.35 -1.01
N ALA A 295 0.34 -19.03 0.09
CA ALA A 295 -0.25 -18.86 1.40
C ALA A 295 -1.26 -17.69 1.42
N GLU A 296 -2.49 -17.94 1.89
CA GLU A 296 -3.64 -17.02 1.89
C GLU A 296 -3.36 -15.72 2.67
N GLY A 297 -2.63 -15.79 3.77
CA GLY A 297 -2.32 -14.61 4.60
C GLY A 297 -1.18 -13.72 4.09
N SER A 298 -0.48 -14.10 3.00
CA SER A 298 0.74 -13.40 2.58
C SER A 298 0.92 -13.30 1.06
N MET A 299 1.18 -14.40 0.35
CA MET A 299 1.50 -14.38 -1.07
C MET A 299 0.26 -14.41 -1.97
N ALA A 300 -0.78 -15.15 -1.61
CA ALA A 300 -2.00 -15.26 -2.42
C ALA A 300 -2.67 -13.90 -2.72
N PRO A 301 -2.80 -12.95 -1.78
CA PRO A 301 -3.31 -11.61 -2.09
C PRO A 301 -2.47 -10.88 -3.14
N LYS A 302 -1.14 -11.02 -3.11
CA LYS A 302 -0.23 -10.38 -4.07
C LYS A 302 -0.39 -10.97 -5.47
N ILE A 303 -0.53 -12.29 -5.56
CA ILE A 303 -0.80 -12.97 -6.84
C ILE A 303 -2.17 -12.57 -7.39
N ARG A 304 -3.23 -12.50 -6.56
CA ARG A 304 -4.55 -12.00 -6.98
C ARG A 304 -4.47 -10.56 -7.50
N ALA A 305 -3.72 -9.70 -6.83
CA ALA A 305 -3.50 -8.32 -7.26
C ALA A 305 -2.75 -8.24 -8.60
N ALA A 306 -1.70 -9.05 -8.78
CA ALA A 306 -0.96 -9.15 -10.04
C ALA A 306 -1.86 -9.68 -11.18
N ILE A 307 -2.62 -10.75 -10.93
CA ILE A 307 -3.61 -11.30 -11.87
C ILE A 307 -4.60 -10.21 -12.28
N TYR A 308 -5.20 -9.51 -11.31
CA TYR A 308 -6.17 -8.45 -11.59
C TYR A 308 -5.58 -7.36 -12.48
N PHE A 309 -4.39 -6.86 -12.16
CA PHE A 309 -3.73 -5.83 -12.95
C PHE A 309 -3.44 -6.29 -14.37
N VAL A 310 -2.82 -7.46 -14.53
CA VAL A 310 -2.44 -8.00 -15.86
C VAL A 310 -3.68 -8.25 -16.70
N GLU A 311 -4.73 -8.85 -16.14
CA GLU A 311 -5.97 -9.18 -16.85
C GLU A 311 -6.72 -7.93 -17.35
N HIS A 312 -6.73 -6.84 -16.56
CA HIS A 312 -7.50 -5.63 -16.90
C HIS A 312 -6.69 -4.56 -17.65
N SER A 313 -5.37 -4.60 -17.58
CA SER A 313 -4.52 -3.61 -18.24
C SER A 313 -3.76 -4.14 -19.47
N GLY A 314 -3.57 -5.45 -19.56
CA GLY A 314 -2.67 -6.08 -20.54
C GLY A 314 -1.19 -5.83 -20.28
N LYS A 315 -0.85 -5.18 -19.15
CA LYS A 315 0.51 -4.78 -18.79
C LYS A 315 1.06 -5.66 -17.67
N ASP A 316 2.37 -5.59 -17.42
CA ASP A 316 3.06 -6.49 -16.51
C ASP A 316 3.00 -6.04 -15.05
N ALA A 317 2.80 -6.98 -14.15
CA ALA A 317 3.03 -6.82 -12.72
C ALA A 317 4.35 -7.49 -12.30
N ILE A 318 5.06 -6.88 -11.35
CA ILE A 318 6.31 -7.42 -10.80
C ILE A 318 6.15 -7.56 -9.29
N ILE A 319 6.35 -8.78 -8.79
CA ILE A 319 6.42 -9.08 -7.34
C ILE A 319 7.89 -9.24 -7.00
N THR A 320 8.42 -8.40 -6.11
CA THR A 320 9.84 -8.36 -5.80
C THR A 320 10.14 -7.87 -4.40
N GLN A 321 11.36 -8.09 -3.95
CA GLN A 321 11.89 -7.51 -2.72
C GLN A 321 12.36 -6.07 -2.97
N THR A 322 12.23 -5.21 -1.96
CA THR A 322 12.64 -3.79 -2.05
C THR A 322 14.08 -3.63 -2.53
N THR A 323 15.01 -4.49 -2.07
CA THR A 323 16.43 -4.47 -2.46
C THR A 323 16.70 -4.92 -3.90
N LYS A 324 15.70 -5.49 -4.58
CA LYS A 324 15.79 -5.94 -5.97
C LYS A 324 15.01 -5.06 -6.94
N LEU A 325 14.44 -3.98 -6.43
CA LEU A 325 13.68 -3.02 -7.22
C LEU A 325 14.58 -2.33 -8.26
N GLY A 326 14.10 -2.23 -9.50
CA GLY A 326 14.86 -1.65 -10.62
C GLY A 326 15.89 -2.58 -11.27
N ILE A 327 16.20 -3.73 -10.66
CA ILE A 327 17.13 -4.72 -11.24
C ILE A 327 16.38 -5.60 -12.24
N ASP A 328 16.92 -5.74 -13.43
CA ASP A 328 16.34 -6.67 -14.44
C ASP A 328 16.42 -8.11 -13.92
N GLY A 329 15.30 -8.85 -14.03
CA GLY A 329 15.19 -10.18 -13.42
C GLY A 329 15.16 -10.21 -11.90
N GLY A 330 15.09 -9.05 -11.23
CA GLY A 330 15.12 -8.92 -9.77
C GLY A 330 13.86 -9.39 -9.03
N GLY A 331 12.81 -9.83 -9.77
CA GLY A 331 11.54 -10.28 -9.19
C GLY A 331 10.84 -11.32 -10.05
N THR A 332 9.62 -11.69 -9.66
CA THR A 332 8.72 -12.50 -10.49
C THR A 332 7.84 -11.58 -11.34
N ARG A 333 7.92 -11.73 -12.63
CA ARG A 333 7.13 -10.98 -13.61
C ARG A 333 5.89 -11.77 -14.00
N VAL A 334 4.71 -11.21 -13.75
CA VAL A 334 3.42 -11.74 -14.21
C VAL A 334 3.03 -11.00 -15.47
N VAL A 335 2.74 -11.74 -16.54
CA VAL A 335 2.49 -11.21 -17.89
C VAL A 335 1.24 -11.82 -18.50
N MET A 336 0.72 -11.20 -19.56
CA MET A 336 -0.49 -11.69 -20.24
C MET A 336 -0.23 -13.07 -20.89
N ILE A 337 0.87 -13.21 -21.66
CA ILE A 337 1.24 -14.41 -22.43
C ILE A 337 2.71 -14.75 -22.21
#